data_e3f98284f7b71133a5a201155c224d28
#
_entry.id   e3f98284f7b71133a5a201155c224d28
#
_cell.length_a   1.000
_cell.length_b   1.000
_cell.length_c   1.000
_cell.angle_alpha   90.00
_cell.angle_beta   90.00
_cell.angle_gamma   90.00
#
_symmetry.space_group_name_H-M   'P 1'
#
loop_
_entity.id
_entity.type
_entity.pdbx_description
1 polymer ?
#
loop_
_entity_poly.entity_id
_entity_poly.type
_entity_poly.pdbx_seq_one_letter_code
_entity_poly.pdbx_strand_id
1 'polypeptide(L)'
;MSKNNNFNKGILLTAAGSFWWGFIGVIYFKYIAFAGHIEVVIHRCLWTTVMLVLTSIIFSKLNKIKSVIEDKKNIFILFFSGILIFTNWAVWIYAVSTNRLIDASFGYFIMPIISIFLGFFFFKERLSFKGKISIFIVSISIIFLIFSDFKSIPWVGLIVAFSWSFYNLLRKKINVDTDIGLFVESLSLIHISEPTRPY
;
A
#
# COMPACT_ATOMS: atom_id res chain seq x y z
N MET A 1 -27.94 -20.57 -1.63
CA MET A 1 -27.88 -19.66 -0.46
C MET A 1 -26.45 -19.32 0.03
N SER A 2 -25.45 -20.19 -0.07
CA SER A 2 -24.09 -19.95 0.45
C SER A 2 -23.30 -18.84 -0.29
N LYS A 3 -23.43 -18.70 -1.59
CA LYS A 3 -22.66 -17.74 -2.41
C LYS A 3 -22.99 -16.27 -2.12
N ASN A 4 -24.27 -15.96 -1.84
CA ASN A 4 -24.71 -14.61 -1.47
C ASN A 4 -24.23 -14.23 -0.05
N ASN A 5 -24.15 -15.17 0.87
CA ASN A 5 -23.72 -14.92 2.25
C ASN A 5 -22.22 -14.57 2.30
N ASN A 6 -21.40 -15.27 1.49
CA ASN A 6 -19.96 -14.96 1.38
C ASN A 6 -19.70 -13.61 0.70
N PHE A 7 -20.52 -13.25 -0.29
CA PHE A 7 -20.43 -11.95 -0.96
C PHE A 7 -20.75 -10.78 0.00
N ASN A 8 -21.85 -10.88 0.74
CA ASN A 8 -22.24 -9.87 1.72
C ASN A 8 -21.21 -9.75 2.86
N LYS A 9 -20.66 -10.88 3.33
CA LYS A 9 -19.59 -10.88 4.33
C LYS A 9 -18.32 -10.19 3.80
N GLY A 10 -17.97 -10.41 2.53
CA GLY A 10 -16.86 -9.76 1.86
C GLY A 10 -17.03 -8.22 1.81
N ILE A 11 -18.22 -7.76 1.42
CA ILE A 11 -18.55 -6.32 1.40
C ILE A 11 -18.44 -5.72 2.80
N LEU A 12 -19.01 -6.37 3.81
CA LEU A 12 -18.98 -5.88 5.19
C LEU A 12 -17.55 -5.76 5.72
N LEU A 13 -16.72 -6.79 5.50
CA LEU A 13 -15.31 -6.77 5.94
C LEU A 13 -14.51 -5.69 5.22
N THR A 14 -14.73 -5.48 3.93
CA THR A 14 -14.08 -4.42 3.16
C THR A 14 -14.49 -3.05 3.66
N ALA A 15 -15.80 -2.84 3.88
CA ALA A 15 -16.31 -1.58 4.42
C ALA A 15 -15.76 -1.29 5.82
N ALA A 16 -15.73 -2.29 6.70
CA ALA A 16 -15.17 -2.16 8.05
C ALA A 16 -13.66 -1.83 8.01
N GLY A 17 -12.90 -2.49 7.15
CA GLY A 17 -11.47 -2.20 6.96
C GLY A 17 -11.23 -0.79 6.42
N SER A 18 -12.04 -0.34 5.46
CA SER A 18 -11.95 1.01 4.90
C SER A 18 -12.31 2.08 5.94
N PHE A 19 -13.34 1.83 6.75
CA PHE A 19 -13.72 2.74 7.86
C PHE A 19 -12.61 2.80 8.92
N TRP A 20 -12.09 1.64 9.31
CA TRP A 20 -10.98 1.57 10.26
C TRP A 20 -9.79 2.39 9.79
N TRP A 21 -9.36 2.19 8.55
CA TRP A 21 -8.21 2.87 7.98
C TRP A 21 -8.45 4.37 7.74
N GLY A 22 -9.59 4.71 7.14
CA GLY A 22 -9.89 6.10 6.75
C GLY A 22 -10.30 7.00 7.91
N PHE A 23 -10.83 6.46 8.99
CA PHE A 23 -11.29 7.24 10.15
C PHE A 23 -10.38 7.04 11.36
N ILE A 24 -10.31 5.83 11.89
CA ILE A 24 -9.54 5.55 13.11
C ILE A 24 -8.04 5.69 12.84
N GLY A 25 -7.56 5.20 11.71
CA GLY A 25 -6.15 5.31 11.32
C GLY A 25 -5.69 6.76 11.20
N VAL A 26 -6.47 7.63 10.58
CA VAL A 26 -6.14 9.06 10.43
C VAL A 26 -6.07 9.74 11.80
N ILE A 27 -7.05 9.52 12.68
CA ILE A 27 -7.06 10.08 14.04
C ILE A 27 -5.83 9.60 14.81
N TYR A 28 -5.53 8.31 14.77
CA TYR A 28 -4.37 7.71 15.43
C TYR A 28 -3.05 8.34 14.96
N PHE A 29 -2.80 8.39 13.66
CA PHE A 29 -1.56 8.98 13.13
C PHE A 29 -1.46 10.48 13.37
N LYS A 30 -2.58 11.20 13.42
CA LYS A 30 -2.58 12.61 13.80
C LYS A 30 -2.22 12.77 15.28
N TYR A 31 -2.72 11.90 16.14
CA TYR A 31 -2.42 11.93 17.59
C TYR A 31 -0.93 11.67 17.87
N ILE A 32 -0.29 10.76 17.15
CA ILE A 32 1.14 10.43 17.33
C ILE A 32 2.09 11.25 16.45
N ALA A 33 1.59 12.30 15.79
CA ALA A 33 2.39 13.14 14.88
C ALA A 33 3.57 13.86 15.57
N PHE A 34 3.57 13.96 16.90
CA PHE A 34 4.70 14.46 17.69
C PHE A 34 5.98 13.62 17.56
N ALA A 35 5.86 12.33 17.29
CA ALA A 35 6.97 11.38 17.12
C ALA A 35 7.45 11.45 15.69
N GLY A 36 7.74 12.34 14.98
CA GLY A 36 8.26 12.43 13.60
C GLY A 36 7.79 11.31 12.65
N HIS A 37 7.50 11.65 11.43
CA HIS A 37 6.89 10.73 10.46
C HIS A 37 7.76 9.49 10.13
N ILE A 38 9.08 9.63 10.11
CA ILE A 38 9.99 8.51 9.84
C ILE A 38 10.03 7.53 11.02
N GLU A 39 10.11 8.05 12.25
CA GLU A 39 10.09 7.23 13.46
C GLU A 39 8.80 6.40 13.54
N VAL A 40 7.65 7.02 13.28
CA VAL A 40 6.36 6.32 13.22
C VAL A 40 6.36 5.20 12.18
N VAL A 41 6.95 5.42 11.00
CA VAL A 41 7.05 4.38 9.96
C VAL A 41 7.94 3.24 10.40
N ILE A 42 9.09 3.51 11.02
CA ILE A 42 10.02 2.48 11.53
C ILE A 42 9.31 1.62 12.59
N HIS A 43 8.67 2.24 13.56
CA HIS A 43 7.88 1.52 14.57
C HIS A 43 6.76 0.70 13.95
N ARG A 44 6.08 1.23 12.94
CA ARG A 44 5.07 0.49 12.19
C ARG A 44 5.65 -0.77 11.53
N CYS A 45 6.80 -0.68 10.85
CA CYS A 45 7.47 -1.83 10.24
C CYS A 45 7.85 -2.86 11.31
N LEU A 46 8.40 -2.43 12.44
CA LEU A 46 8.80 -3.29 13.54
C LEU A 46 7.59 -4.06 14.12
N TRP A 47 6.54 -3.34 14.51
CA TRP A 47 5.34 -3.96 15.06
C TRP A 47 4.61 -4.85 14.05
N THR A 48 4.59 -4.46 12.78
CA THR A 48 4.06 -5.32 11.71
C THR A 48 4.84 -6.62 11.61
N THR A 49 6.17 -6.57 11.65
CA THR A 49 7.02 -7.76 11.64
C THR A 49 6.75 -8.65 12.87
N VAL A 50 6.71 -8.08 14.07
CA VAL A 50 6.43 -8.83 15.31
C VAL A 50 5.07 -9.54 15.21
N MET A 51 4.02 -8.82 14.82
CA MET A 51 2.68 -9.38 14.68
C MET A 51 2.61 -10.49 13.61
N LEU A 52 3.33 -10.33 12.50
CA LEU A 52 3.36 -11.33 11.43
C LEU A 52 4.19 -12.55 11.81
N VAL A 53 5.24 -12.42 12.63
CA VAL A 53 5.94 -13.55 13.22
C VAL A 53 5.00 -14.34 14.12
N LEU A 54 4.33 -13.67 15.06
CA LEU A 54 3.39 -14.32 15.97
C LEU A 54 2.28 -15.05 15.23
N THR A 55 1.64 -14.41 14.26
CA THR A 55 0.60 -15.03 13.46
C THR A 55 1.13 -16.20 12.62
N SER A 56 2.35 -16.10 12.07
CA SER A 56 2.98 -17.19 11.32
C SER A 56 3.30 -18.41 12.18
N ILE A 57 3.65 -18.21 13.45
CA ILE A 57 3.84 -19.29 14.41
C ILE A 57 2.48 -19.94 14.73
N ILE A 58 1.48 -19.13 15.09
CA ILE A 58 0.13 -19.62 15.46
C ILE A 58 -0.49 -20.43 14.31
N PHE A 59 -0.36 -19.96 13.08
CA PHE A 59 -0.94 -20.62 11.90
C PHE A 59 0.01 -21.60 11.19
N SER A 60 1.15 -21.95 11.80
CA SER A 60 2.14 -22.91 11.29
C SER A 60 2.63 -22.60 9.86
N LYS A 61 2.84 -21.31 9.53
CA LYS A 61 3.25 -20.84 8.20
C LYS A 61 4.76 -20.76 7.99
N LEU A 62 5.58 -21.18 8.98
CA LEU A 62 7.04 -21.05 8.95
C LEU A 62 7.67 -21.74 7.73
N ASN A 63 7.18 -22.91 7.33
CA ASN A 63 7.66 -23.63 6.13
C ASN A 63 7.42 -22.86 4.84
N LYS A 64 6.28 -22.13 4.77
CA LYS A 64 5.99 -21.27 3.61
C LYS A 64 6.91 -20.05 3.57
N ILE A 65 7.22 -19.45 4.73
CA ILE A 65 8.19 -18.34 4.81
C ILE A 65 9.54 -18.82 4.31
N LYS A 66 10.00 -19.99 4.76
CA LYS A 66 11.27 -20.57 4.34
C LYS A 66 11.33 -20.74 2.81
N SER A 67 10.30 -21.34 2.21
CA SER A 67 10.24 -21.54 0.75
C SER A 67 10.26 -20.21 -0.05
N VAL A 68 9.68 -19.15 0.50
CA VAL A 68 9.71 -17.81 -0.14
C VAL A 68 11.09 -17.19 -0.04
N ILE A 69 11.78 -17.36 1.10
CA ILE A 69 13.14 -16.83 1.31
C ILE A 69 14.17 -17.59 0.48
N GLU A 70 13.98 -18.88 0.19
CA GLU A 70 14.87 -19.67 -0.66
C GLU A 70 14.77 -19.30 -2.15
N ASP A 71 13.65 -18.72 -2.58
CA ASP A 71 13.46 -18.27 -3.96
C ASP A 71 14.02 -16.85 -4.16
N LYS A 72 15.19 -16.77 -4.78
CA LYS A 72 15.90 -15.52 -5.08
C LYS A 72 15.04 -14.51 -5.87
N LYS A 73 14.16 -14.99 -6.76
CA LYS A 73 13.26 -14.14 -7.53
C LYS A 73 12.21 -13.50 -6.64
N ASN A 74 11.61 -14.26 -5.74
CA ASN A 74 10.64 -13.76 -4.79
C ASN A 74 11.27 -12.73 -3.85
N ILE A 75 12.45 -13.01 -3.29
CA ILE A 75 13.17 -12.06 -2.44
C ILE A 75 13.47 -10.76 -3.18
N PHE A 76 13.99 -10.83 -4.39
CA PHE A 76 14.31 -9.64 -5.17
C PHE A 76 13.06 -8.77 -5.41
N ILE A 77 11.95 -9.37 -5.80
CA ILE A 77 10.69 -8.64 -6.01
C ILE A 77 10.16 -8.09 -4.69
N LEU A 78 10.19 -8.87 -3.60
CA LEU A 78 9.73 -8.44 -2.28
C LEU A 78 10.60 -7.32 -1.70
N PHE A 79 11.89 -7.31 -1.95
CA PHE A 79 12.77 -6.21 -1.56
C PHE A 79 12.35 -4.88 -2.21
N PHE A 80 12.14 -4.88 -3.52
CA PHE A 80 11.70 -3.67 -4.22
C PHE A 80 10.26 -3.28 -3.86
N SER A 81 9.35 -4.24 -3.69
CA SER A 81 8.01 -3.95 -3.20
C SER A 81 8.03 -3.40 -1.77
N GLY A 82 8.95 -3.87 -0.93
CA GLY A 82 9.20 -3.31 0.39
C GLY A 82 9.56 -1.83 0.34
N ILE A 83 10.50 -1.44 -0.50
CA ILE A 83 10.87 -0.01 -0.67
C ILE A 83 9.65 0.83 -1.10
N LEU A 84 8.84 0.32 -2.03
CA LEU A 84 7.64 1.03 -2.51
C LEU A 84 6.60 1.20 -1.41
N ILE A 85 6.32 0.14 -0.62
CA ILE A 85 5.34 0.23 0.46
C ILE A 85 5.84 1.12 1.61
N PHE A 86 7.13 1.09 1.93
CA PHE A 86 7.74 2.00 2.90
C PHE A 86 7.59 3.46 2.45
N THR A 87 7.95 3.76 1.21
CA THR A 87 7.81 5.11 0.64
C THR A 87 6.36 5.58 0.71
N ASN A 88 5.41 4.70 0.36
CA ASN A 88 3.98 4.99 0.46
C ASN A 88 3.57 5.34 1.90
N TRP A 89 3.96 4.52 2.86
CA TRP A 89 3.64 4.74 4.27
C TRP A 89 4.28 6.01 4.82
N ALA A 90 5.56 6.25 4.50
CA ALA A 90 6.27 7.44 4.95
C ALA A 90 5.63 8.73 4.44
N VAL A 91 5.32 8.78 3.15
CA VAL A 91 4.68 9.96 2.54
C VAL A 91 3.25 10.15 3.04
N TRP A 92 2.50 9.05 3.26
CA TRP A 92 1.15 9.14 3.80
C TRP A 92 1.14 9.65 5.26
N ILE A 93 2.01 9.12 6.12
CA ILE A 93 2.14 9.59 7.51
C ILE A 93 2.64 11.04 7.54
N TYR A 94 3.59 11.40 6.69
CA TYR A 94 3.99 12.79 6.49
C TYR A 94 2.80 13.70 6.15
N ALA A 95 1.95 13.27 5.22
CA ALA A 95 0.78 14.03 4.82
C ALA A 95 -0.21 14.25 5.97
N VAL A 96 -0.42 13.22 6.80
CA VAL A 96 -1.29 13.32 7.99
C VAL A 96 -0.69 14.29 9.01
N SER A 97 0.61 14.18 9.30
CA SER A 97 1.30 15.01 10.28
C SER A 97 1.41 16.49 9.88
N THR A 98 1.47 16.76 8.58
CA THR A 98 1.62 18.13 8.02
C THR A 98 0.31 18.74 7.52
N ASN A 99 -0.85 18.15 7.85
CA ASN A 99 -2.19 18.57 7.40
C ASN A 99 -2.35 18.58 5.87
N ARG A 100 -1.62 17.73 5.14
CA ARG A 100 -1.70 17.57 3.68
C ARG A 100 -2.52 16.34 3.28
N LEU A 101 -3.47 15.95 4.11
CA LEU A 101 -4.30 14.75 3.90
C LEU A 101 -5.10 14.79 2.59
N ILE A 102 -5.55 15.99 2.17
CA ILE A 102 -6.25 16.18 0.90
C ILE A 102 -5.33 15.80 -0.27
N ASP A 103 -4.06 16.23 -0.25
CA ASP A 103 -3.06 15.88 -1.26
C ASP A 103 -2.87 14.36 -1.33
N ALA A 104 -2.72 13.69 -0.18
CA ALA A 104 -2.57 12.25 -0.12
C ALA A 104 -3.81 11.51 -0.61
N SER A 105 -5.01 11.98 -0.23
CA SER A 105 -6.29 11.41 -0.66
C SER A 105 -6.45 11.51 -2.18
N PHE A 106 -5.99 12.58 -2.78
CA PHE A 106 -5.97 12.75 -4.23
C PHE A 106 -5.18 11.63 -4.94
N GLY A 107 -4.10 11.16 -4.31
CA GLY A 107 -3.33 10.02 -4.81
C GLY A 107 -4.15 8.74 -4.94
N TYR A 108 -5.08 8.49 -4.02
CA TYR A 108 -5.97 7.32 -4.09
C TYR A 108 -6.98 7.39 -5.24
N PHE A 109 -7.33 8.58 -5.73
CA PHE A 109 -8.14 8.72 -6.94
C PHE A 109 -7.32 8.48 -8.22
N ILE A 110 -6.05 8.86 -8.24
CA ILE A 110 -5.13 8.61 -9.37
C ILE A 110 -4.71 7.14 -9.44
N MET A 111 -4.50 6.50 -8.30
CA MET A 111 -3.98 5.13 -8.19
C MET A 111 -4.70 4.09 -9.08
N PRO A 112 -6.04 4.04 -9.16
CA PRO A 112 -6.73 3.09 -10.03
C PRO A 112 -6.38 3.27 -11.50
N ILE A 113 -6.21 4.51 -11.96
CA ILE A 113 -5.85 4.82 -13.35
C ILE A 113 -4.45 4.29 -13.66
N ILE A 114 -3.48 4.58 -12.79
CA ILE A 114 -2.11 4.07 -12.94
C ILE A 114 -2.11 2.55 -12.91
N SER A 115 -2.83 1.93 -11.96
CA SER A 115 -2.91 0.48 -11.83
C SER A 115 -3.49 -0.20 -13.07
N ILE A 116 -4.52 0.39 -13.68
CA ILE A 116 -5.11 -0.11 -14.91
C ILE A 116 -4.13 0.03 -16.08
N PHE A 117 -3.42 1.15 -16.17
CA PHE A 117 -2.42 1.40 -17.20
C PHE A 117 -1.28 0.38 -17.09
N LEU A 118 -0.79 0.11 -15.87
CA LEU A 118 0.21 -0.92 -15.60
C LEU A 118 -0.32 -2.33 -15.93
N GLY A 119 -1.58 -2.62 -15.59
CA GLY A 119 -2.24 -3.89 -15.93
C GLY A 119 -2.32 -4.11 -17.44
N PHE A 120 -2.67 -3.08 -18.19
CA PHE A 120 -2.68 -3.14 -19.65
C PHE A 120 -1.29 -3.38 -20.24
N PHE A 121 -0.27 -2.64 -19.80
CA PHE A 121 1.09 -2.76 -20.34
C PHE A 121 1.78 -4.07 -19.96
N PHE A 122 1.75 -4.44 -18.68
CA PHE A 122 2.54 -5.57 -18.16
C PHE A 122 1.83 -6.91 -18.23
N PHE A 123 0.50 -6.91 -18.08
CA PHE A 123 -0.30 -8.14 -18.09
C PHE A 123 -1.18 -8.29 -19.32
N LYS A 124 -1.14 -7.32 -20.26
CA LYS A 124 -1.96 -7.30 -21.47
C LYS A 124 -3.46 -7.44 -21.18
N GLU A 125 -3.89 -6.92 -20.04
CA GLU A 125 -5.29 -6.95 -19.63
C GLU A 125 -6.14 -6.07 -20.57
N ARG A 126 -7.25 -6.62 -21.05
CA ARG A 126 -8.16 -5.88 -21.92
C ARG A 126 -9.29 -5.27 -21.10
N LEU A 127 -9.48 -3.99 -21.24
CA LEU A 127 -10.59 -3.29 -20.62
C LEU A 127 -11.88 -3.51 -21.40
N SER A 128 -12.97 -3.79 -20.67
CA SER A 128 -14.31 -3.74 -21.25
C SER A 128 -14.66 -2.32 -21.69
N PHE A 129 -15.61 -2.19 -22.60
CA PHE A 129 -16.08 -0.86 -23.05
C PHE A 129 -16.55 0.01 -21.87
N LYS A 130 -17.31 -0.57 -20.94
CA LYS A 130 -17.75 0.11 -19.70
C LYS A 130 -16.57 0.58 -18.85
N GLY A 131 -15.51 -0.24 -18.74
CA GLY A 131 -14.29 0.13 -18.02
C GLY A 131 -13.57 1.33 -18.65
N LYS A 132 -13.51 1.41 -19.98
CA LYS A 132 -12.94 2.57 -20.68
C LYS A 132 -13.71 3.85 -20.39
N ILE A 133 -15.05 3.79 -20.40
CA ILE A 133 -15.90 4.96 -20.06
C ILE A 133 -15.65 5.39 -18.62
N SER A 134 -15.59 4.44 -17.66
CA SER A 134 -15.33 4.75 -16.25
C SER A 134 -13.98 5.46 -16.06
N ILE A 135 -12.91 4.96 -16.72
CA ILE A 135 -11.59 5.61 -16.65
C ILE A 135 -11.65 7.02 -17.25
N PHE A 136 -12.32 7.20 -18.36
CA PHE A 136 -12.45 8.51 -19.00
C PHE A 136 -13.13 9.52 -18.08
N ILE A 137 -14.25 9.14 -17.44
CA ILE A 137 -14.96 9.99 -16.48
C ILE A 137 -14.07 10.35 -15.29
N VAL A 138 -13.38 9.35 -14.68
CA VAL A 138 -12.49 9.58 -13.56
C VAL A 138 -11.31 10.46 -13.95
N SER A 139 -10.74 10.28 -15.15
CA SER A 139 -9.65 11.12 -15.64
C SER A 139 -10.07 12.58 -15.79
N ILE A 140 -11.26 12.85 -16.34
CA ILE A 140 -11.81 14.22 -16.42
C ILE A 140 -11.98 14.81 -15.02
N SER A 141 -12.54 14.05 -14.08
CA SER A 141 -12.74 14.50 -12.70
C SER A 141 -11.41 14.86 -12.02
N ILE A 142 -10.36 14.07 -12.22
CA ILE A 142 -9.02 14.34 -11.70
C ILE A 142 -8.43 15.62 -12.33
N ILE A 143 -8.53 15.75 -13.63
CA ILE A 143 -8.07 16.95 -14.33
C ILE A 143 -8.79 18.20 -13.80
N PHE A 144 -10.10 18.12 -13.63
CA PHE A 144 -10.89 19.22 -13.06
C PHE A 144 -10.43 19.58 -11.66
N LEU A 145 -10.21 18.59 -10.78
CA LEU A 145 -9.72 18.81 -9.41
C LEU A 145 -8.32 19.46 -9.39
N ILE A 146 -7.42 19.04 -10.29
CA ILE A 146 -6.07 19.63 -10.38
C ILE A 146 -6.17 21.12 -10.68
N PHE A 147 -7.03 21.52 -11.62
CA PHE A 147 -7.16 22.92 -12.01
C PHE A 147 -7.98 23.77 -11.03
N SER A 148 -8.90 23.16 -10.27
CA SER A 148 -9.77 23.89 -9.34
C SER A 148 -9.15 24.10 -7.95
N ASP A 149 -8.51 23.08 -7.39
CA ASP A 149 -8.16 23.08 -5.97
C ASP A 149 -6.66 23.17 -5.70
N PHE A 150 -5.82 22.73 -6.66
CA PHE A 150 -4.37 22.71 -6.44
C PHE A 150 -3.70 23.93 -7.05
N LYS A 151 -3.17 24.80 -6.17
CA LYS A 151 -2.30 25.93 -6.58
C LYS A 151 -0.92 25.48 -7.05
N SER A 152 -0.54 24.22 -6.78
CA SER A 152 0.74 23.61 -7.13
C SER A 152 0.55 22.12 -7.40
N ILE A 153 1.53 21.49 -8.06
CA ILE A 153 1.49 20.04 -8.33
C ILE A 153 1.35 19.26 -7.02
N PRO A 154 0.34 18.38 -6.86
CA PRO A 154 0.11 17.60 -5.64
C PRO A 154 1.10 16.43 -5.55
N TRP A 155 2.39 16.73 -5.33
CA TRP A 155 3.48 15.74 -5.35
C TRP A 155 3.27 14.61 -4.33
N VAL A 156 2.68 14.91 -3.16
CA VAL A 156 2.35 13.90 -2.14
C VAL A 156 1.40 12.85 -2.71
N GLY A 157 0.31 13.30 -3.33
CA GLY A 157 -0.65 12.40 -3.97
C GLY A 157 -0.04 11.59 -5.11
N LEU A 158 0.83 12.21 -5.91
CA LEU A 158 1.53 11.49 -6.98
C LEU A 158 2.43 10.39 -6.44
N ILE A 159 3.25 10.66 -5.41
CA ILE A 159 4.09 9.62 -4.80
C ILE A 159 3.26 8.50 -4.21
N VAL A 160 2.17 8.81 -3.50
CA VAL A 160 1.24 7.80 -2.96
C VAL A 160 0.65 6.95 -4.08
N ALA A 161 0.19 7.58 -5.17
CA ALA A 161 -0.41 6.88 -6.31
C ALA A 161 0.59 5.95 -7.02
N PHE A 162 1.77 6.45 -7.34
CA PHE A 162 2.80 5.68 -8.04
C PHE A 162 3.34 4.55 -7.17
N SER A 163 3.76 4.84 -5.93
CA SER A 163 4.33 3.83 -5.04
C SER A 163 3.37 2.67 -4.81
N TRP A 164 2.09 2.93 -4.54
CA TRP A 164 1.11 1.88 -4.34
C TRP A 164 0.77 1.10 -5.62
N SER A 165 0.67 1.78 -6.77
CA SER A 165 0.39 1.12 -8.04
C SER A 165 1.51 0.20 -8.47
N PHE A 166 2.78 0.64 -8.35
CA PHE A 166 3.94 -0.21 -8.64
C PHE A 166 4.12 -1.33 -7.62
N TYR A 167 3.83 -1.08 -6.34
CA TYR A 167 3.77 -2.12 -5.33
C TYR A 167 2.81 -3.24 -5.73
N ASN A 168 1.57 -2.90 -6.07
CA ASN A 168 0.58 -3.86 -6.52
C ASN A 168 1.02 -4.62 -7.78
N LEU A 169 1.68 -3.93 -8.73
CA LEU A 169 2.23 -4.55 -9.92
C LEU A 169 3.27 -5.62 -9.57
N LEU A 170 4.22 -5.32 -8.68
CA LEU A 170 5.25 -6.26 -8.26
C LEU A 170 4.64 -7.44 -7.49
N ARG A 171 3.71 -7.18 -6.59
CA ARG A 171 3.02 -8.22 -5.82
C ARG A 171 2.20 -9.15 -6.71
N LYS A 172 1.63 -8.66 -7.80
CA LYS A 172 0.90 -9.47 -8.77
C LYS A 172 1.81 -10.41 -9.60
N LYS A 173 3.11 -10.11 -9.70
CA LYS A 173 4.08 -10.94 -10.43
C LYS A 173 4.53 -12.19 -9.67
N ILE A 174 4.26 -12.27 -8.38
CA ILE A 174 4.67 -13.37 -7.51
C ILE A 174 3.44 -14.01 -6.86
N ASN A 175 3.52 -15.34 -6.70
CA ASN A 175 2.45 -16.09 -6.02
C ASN A 175 2.84 -16.33 -4.55
N VAL A 176 2.86 -15.26 -3.77
CA VAL A 176 3.21 -15.28 -2.34
C VAL A 176 2.03 -14.74 -1.55
N ASP A 177 1.64 -15.48 -0.49
CA ASP A 177 0.56 -15.07 0.42
C ASP A 177 0.84 -13.64 0.94
N THR A 178 -0.20 -12.83 1.08
CA THR A 178 -0.06 -11.40 1.42
C THR A 178 0.65 -11.17 2.76
N ASP A 179 0.33 -11.96 3.77
CA ASP A 179 0.94 -11.90 5.10
C ASP A 179 2.42 -12.29 5.08
N ILE A 180 2.78 -13.36 4.36
CA ILE A 180 4.17 -13.79 4.21
C ILE A 180 4.99 -12.75 3.45
N GLY A 181 4.43 -12.22 2.35
CA GLY A 181 5.12 -11.19 1.59
C GLY A 181 5.33 -9.92 2.40
N LEU A 182 4.30 -9.45 3.13
CA LEU A 182 4.43 -8.27 3.98
C LEU A 182 5.43 -8.48 5.13
N PHE A 183 5.53 -9.72 5.65
CA PHE A 183 6.56 -10.08 6.64
C PHE A 183 7.97 -9.90 6.07
N VAL A 184 8.25 -10.47 4.89
CA VAL A 184 9.57 -10.37 4.25
C VAL A 184 9.89 -8.91 3.88
N GLU A 185 8.90 -8.16 3.37
CA GLU A 185 9.02 -6.74 3.07
C GLU A 185 9.39 -5.93 4.32
N SER A 186 8.63 -6.09 5.42
CA SER A 186 8.86 -5.36 6.67
C SER A 186 10.22 -5.72 7.31
N LEU A 187 10.61 -6.99 7.27
CA LEU A 187 11.90 -7.44 7.77
C LEU A 187 13.08 -6.83 6.98
N SER A 188 12.96 -6.79 5.66
CA SER A 188 13.96 -6.18 4.78
C SER A 188 14.13 -4.69 5.07
N LEU A 189 13.04 -4.00 5.38
CA LEU A 189 13.03 -2.57 5.70
C LEU A 189 13.67 -2.26 7.04
N ILE A 190 13.50 -3.09 8.05
CA ILE A 190 14.18 -2.94 9.34
C ILE A 190 15.70 -3.01 9.14
N HIS A 191 16.17 -3.93 8.32
CA HIS A 191 17.59 -4.08 7.99
C HIS A 191 18.18 -2.84 7.29
N ILE A 192 17.38 -2.17 6.45
CA ILE A 192 17.79 -0.94 5.76
C ILE A 192 17.76 0.26 6.71
N SER A 193 16.82 0.29 7.66
CA SER A 193 16.61 1.41 8.57
C SER A 193 17.51 1.39 9.80
N GLU A 194 18.21 0.29 10.09
CA GLU A 194 19.25 0.28 11.11
C GLU A 194 20.41 1.17 10.62
N PRO A 195 20.62 2.35 11.24
CA PRO A 195 21.81 3.12 10.92
C PRO A 195 23.00 2.27 11.38
N THR A 196 23.89 1.96 10.45
CA THR A 196 25.25 1.54 10.79
C THR A 196 25.83 2.66 11.64
N ARG A 197 25.67 2.57 12.97
CA ARG A 197 26.40 3.45 13.88
C ARG A 197 27.87 3.06 13.74
N PRO A 198 28.74 3.94 13.26
CA PRO A 198 30.16 3.74 13.46
C PRO A 198 30.38 3.82 14.97
N TYR A 199 30.92 2.78 15.55
CA TYR A 199 31.44 2.77 16.92
C TYR A 199 32.55 3.79 17.06
#